data_00510157da0db57791c256b763224e92
#
_entry.id   00510157da0db57791c256b763224e92
#
_cell.length_a   1.000
_cell.length_b   1.000
_cell.length_c   1.000
_cell.angle_alpha   90.00
_cell.angle_beta   90.00
_cell.angle_gamma   90.00
#
_symmetry.space_group_name_H-M   'P 1'
#
loop_
_entity.id
_entity.type
_entity.pdbx_description
1 polymer ?
#
loop_
_entity_poly.entity_id
_entity_poly.type
_entity_poly.pdbx_seq_one_letter_code
_entity_poly.pdbx_strand_id
1 'polypeptide(L)'
;HTASDNAETMLFNLARGSSLKGLCGIPPVRGNIIRPLIFCTREDIEAFCRENSLDFVTDSTNLTLDYSRNKIRHIAVPALKEINSAFEENASHFSQNAALDEDFLEGETKSLLASAKKDGGFSCEALLSAHPAIRRRALLGAIKNVCPKSADFKTVNVVENILQGGGKIQLSPDIFAVSDGDIIRFETP
;
A
#
# COMPACT_ATOMS: atom_id res chain seq x y z
N HIS A 1 10.37 -14.76 -5.98
CA HIS A 1 9.95 -14.20 -4.68
C HIS A 1 9.39 -15.30 -3.80
N THR A 2 9.71 -15.23 -2.50
CA THR A 2 9.38 -16.18 -1.44
C THR A 2 8.64 -15.46 -0.30
N ALA A 3 8.21 -16.21 0.73
CA ALA A 3 7.66 -15.64 1.95
C ALA A 3 8.66 -14.73 2.67
N SER A 4 9.96 -15.08 2.64
CA SER A 4 11.04 -14.24 3.15
C SER A 4 11.11 -12.89 2.42
N ASP A 5 11.08 -12.88 1.09
CA ASP A 5 11.06 -11.63 0.30
C ASP A 5 9.80 -10.80 0.58
N ASN A 6 8.67 -11.47 0.85
CA ASN A 6 7.41 -10.82 1.21
C ASN A 6 7.52 -10.13 2.56
N ALA A 7 8.01 -10.81 3.59
CA ALA A 7 8.24 -10.27 4.93
C ALA A 7 9.21 -9.06 4.89
N GLU A 8 10.32 -9.17 4.15
CA GLU A 8 11.24 -8.06 3.93
C GLU A 8 10.55 -6.84 3.31
N THR A 9 9.70 -7.07 2.30
CA THR A 9 8.96 -6.01 1.60
C THR A 9 7.95 -5.33 2.52
N MET A 10 7.24 -6.11 3.35
CA MET A 10 6.29 -5.57 4.33
C MET A 10 7.00 -4.68 5.35
N LEU A 11 8.11 -5.14 5.94
CA LEU A 11 8.92 -4.35 6.88
C LEU A 11 9.47 -3.08 6.23
N PHE A 12 9.95 -3.17 5.00
CA PHE A 12 10.45 -2.02 4.26
C PHE A 12 9.35 -0.98 4.02
N ASN A 13 8.17 -1.42 3.61
CA ASN A 13 7.02 -0.56 3.37
C ASN A 13 6.53 0.07 4.69
N LEU A 14 6.48 -0.69 5.79
CA LEU A 14 6.12 -0.19 7.11
C LEU A 14 7.09 0.91 7.56
N ALA A 15 8.40 0.67 7.44
CA ALA A 15 9.44 1.64 7.81
C ALA A 15 9.35 2.95 6.99
N ARG A 16 8.77 2.90 5.78
CA ARG A 16 8.53 4.06 4.90
C ARG A 16 7.18 4.73 5.12
N GLY A 17 6.38 4.27 6.07
CA GLY A 17 5.07 4.83 6.38
C GLY A 17 3.98 4.47 5.37
N SER A 18 4.08 3.29 4.74
CA SER A 18 3.02 2.80 3.84
C SER A 18 1.71 2.53 4.59
N SER A 19 0.60 2.72 3.88
CA SER A 19 -0.73 2.29 4.32
C SER A 19 -0.88 0.76 4.25
N LEU A 20 -2.09 0.24 4.59
CA LEU A 20 -2.44 -1.18 4.51
C LEU A 20 -2.02 -1.81 3.17
N LYS A 21 -2.21 -1.11 2.05
CA LYS A 21 -1.79 -1.56 0.71
C LYS A 21 -0.32 -1.97 0.64
N GLY A 22 0.57 -1.23 1.30
CA GLY A 22 1.99 -1.58 1.35
C GLY A 22 2.28 -2.80 2.23
N LEU A 23 1.43 -3.04 3.24
CA LEU A 23 1.54 -4.20 4.14
C LEU A 23 0.94 -5.49 3.56
N CYS A 24 0.17 -5.41 2.47
CA CYS A 24 -0.20 -6.59 1.69
C CYS A 24 1.01 -7.27 1.02
N GLY A 25 2.19 -6.65 1.07
CA GLY A 25 3.43 -7.21 0.56
C GLY A 25 3.46 -7.36 -0.96
N ILE A 26 4.04 -8.46 -1.42
CA ILE A 26 4.21 -8.77 -2.84
C ILE A 26 3.01 -9.58 -3.32
N PRO A 27 2.21 -9.09 -4.28
CA PRO A 27 1.04 -9.85 -4.75
C PRO A 27 1.46 -11.12 -5.49
N PRO A 28 0.77 -12.27 -5.27
CA PRO A 28 1.06 -13.53 -5.97
C PRO A 28 0.90 -13.43 -7.49
N VAL A 29 -0.02 -12.56 -7.95
CA VAL A 29 -0.25 -12.27 -9.37
C VAL A 29 -0.22 -10.77 -9.58
N ARG A 30 0.50 -10.31 -10.61
CA ARG A 30 0.51 -8.90 -11.03
C ARG A 30 0.65 -8.81 -12.54
N GLY A 31 -0.45 -8.48 -13.22
CA GLY A 31 -0.49 -8.52 -14.69
C GLY A 31 -0.13 -9.92 -15.19
N ASN A 32 0.89 -10.03 -16.01
CA ASN A 32 1.35 -11.29 -16.59
C ASN A 32 2.41 -12.04 -15.73
N ILE A 33 2.68 -11.54 -14.53
CA ILE A 33 3.67 -12.14 -13.62
C ILE A 33 2.94 -12.95 -12.56
N ILE A 34 3.29 -14.24 -12.45
CA ILE A 34 2.87 -15.11 -11.34
C ILE A 34 4.07 -15.43 -10.44
N ARG A 35 3.83 -15.65 -9.14
CA ARG A 35 4.86 -15.96 -8.14
C ARG A 35 4.47 -17.21 -7.34
N PRO A 36 4.69 -18.40 -7.90
CA PRO A 36 4.19 -19.66 -7.30
C PRO A 36 4.75 -19.93 -5.89
N LEU A 37 5.98 -19.45 -5.61
CA LEU A 37 6.70 -19.70 -4.36
C LEU A 37 6.52 -18.58 -3.30
N ILE A 38 5.59 -17.63 -3.52
CA ILE A 38 5.45 -16.45 -2.65
C ILE A 38 5.05 -16.81 -1.20
N PHE A 39 4.47 -17.97 -0.99
CA PHE A 39 4.04 -18.46 0.32
C PHE A 39 4.98 -19.52 0.93
N CYS A 40 6.05 -19.88 0.21
CA CYS A 40 7.08 -20.80 0.71
C CYS A 40 8.22 -20.00 1.34
N THR A 41 8.73 -20.45 2.48
CA THR A 41 9.96 -19.88 3.05
C THR A 41 11.18 -20.28 2.22
N ARG A 42 12.29 -19.59 2.43
CA ARG A 42 13.56 -19.98 1.79
C ARG A 42 14.00 -21.36 2.28
N GLU A 43 13.85 -21.61 3.58
CA GLU A 43 14.17 -22.89 4.22
C GLU A 43 13.39 -24.05 3.60
N ASP A 44 12.08 -23.87 3.34
CA ASP A 44 11.24 -24.90 2.69
C ASP A 44 11.74 -25.24 1.28
N ILE A 45 12.10 -24.19 0.51
CA ILE A 45 12.58 -24.35 -0.87
C ILE A 45 13.93 -25.06 -0.89
N GLU A 46 14.86 -24.67 -0.01
CA GLU A 46 16.16 -25.30 0.09
C GLU A 46 16.06 -26.75 0.60
N ALA A 47 15.14 -27.04 1.53
CA ALA A 47 14.85 -28.40 1.97
C ALA A 47 14.33 -29.25 0.81
N PHE A 48 13.34 -28.73 0.07
CA PHE A 48 12.82 -29.41 -1.12
C PHE A 48 13.89 -29.70 -2.18
N CYS A 49 14.77 -28.73 -2.45
CA CYS A 49 15.87 -28.95 -3.40
C CYS A 49 16.83 -30.05 -2.92
N ARG A 50 17.19 -30.05 -1.64
CA ARG A 50 18.05 -31.10 -1.06
C ARG A 50 17.40 -32.49 -1.14
N GLU A 51 16.14 -32.62 -0.76
CA GLU A 51 15.39 -33.90 -0.78
C GLU A 51 15.26 -34.47 -2.19
N ASN A 52 15.15 -33.59 -3.20
CA ASN A 52 15.00 -34.00 -4.61
C ASN A 52 16.32 -33.95 -5.39
N SER A 53 17.47 -33.77 -4.75
CA SER A 53 18.80 -33.69 -5.37
C SER A 53 18.84 -32.65 -6.50
N LEU A 54 18.18 -31.49 -6.31
CA LEU A 54 18.19 -30.40 -7.27
C LEU A 54 19.32 -29.42 -6.94
N ASP A 55 20.15 -29.13 -7.91
CA ASP A 55 21.18 -28.10 -7.80
C ASP A 55 20.54 -26.70 -7.83
N PHE A 56 20.95 -25.84 -6.92
CA PHE A 56 20.57 -24.44 -6.94
C PHE A 56 21.76 -23.52 -6.70
N VAL A 57 21.75 -22.38 -7.35
CA VAL A 57 22.80 -21.36 -7.23
C VAL A 57 22.36 -20.29 -6.23
N THR A 58 23.22 -20.01 -5.27
CA THR A 58 23.06 -18.84 -4.41
C THR A 58 23.62 -17.62 -5.14
N ASP A 59 22.73 -16.70 -5.54
CA ASP A 59 23.12 -15.48 -6.21
C ASP A 59 23.89 -14.55 -5.26
N SER A 60 25.20 -14.44 -5.48
CA SER A 60 26.11 -13.59 -4.71
C SER A 60 25.94 -12.09 -4.98
N THR A 61 25.24 -11.69 -6.07
CA THR A 61 25.00 -10.28 -6.41
C THR A 61 23.98 -9.62 -5.49
N ASN A 62 23.24 -10.38 -4.69
CA ASN A 62 22.35 -9.87 -3.63
C ASN A 62 23.05 -9.05 -2.53
N LEU A 63 24.39 -9.01 -2.52
CA LEU A 63 25.18 -8.32 -1.49
C LEU A 63 25.27 -6.80 -1.67
N THR A 64 24.85 -6.23 -2.82
CA THR A 64 25.15 -4.82 -3.15
C THR A 64 23.96 -3.93 -3.50
N LEU A 65 22.72 -4.43 -3.63
CA LEU A 65 21.69 -3.69 -4.35
C LEU A 65 20.79 -2.75 -3.53
N ASP A 66 20.71 -2.87 -2.22
CA ASP A 66 20.01 -1.86 -1.38
C ASP A 66 20.45 -1.99 0.07
N TYR A 67 21.18 -0.99 0.57
CA TYR A 67 21.64 -0.93 1.96
C TYR A 67 20.48 -1.08 2.98
N SER A 68 19.32 -0.51 2.67
CA SER A 68 18.15 -0.58 3.55
C SER A 68 17.53 -1.98 3.55
N ARG A 69 17.42 -2.62 2.38
CA ARG A 69 16.88 -3.96 2.25
C ARG A 69 17.80 -5.01 2.87
N ASN A 70 19.11 -4.83 2.71
CA ASN A 70 20.10 -5.68 3.36
C ASN A 70 20.05 -5.57 4.89
N LYS A 71 19.80 -4.37 5.45
CA LYS A 71 19.58 -4.22 6.90
C LYS A 71 18.35 -4.98 7.37
N ILE A 72 17.26 -4.91 6.62
CA ILE A 72 16.04 -5.67 6.98
C ILE A 72 16.34 -7.16 6.96
N ARG A 73 16.95 -7.67 5.89
CA ARG A 73 17.29 -9.09 5.71
C ARG A 73 18.23 -9.63 6.77
N HIS A 74 19.29 -8.88 7.08
CA HIS A 74 20.38 -9.39 7.92
C HIS A 74 20.30 -8.97 9.39
N ILE A 75 19.44 -8.01 9.73
CA ILE A 75 19.29 -7.50 11.10
C ILE A 75 17.86 -7.63 11.59
N ALA A 76 16.88 -7.02 10.89
CA ALA A 76 15.52 -6.95 11.41
C ALA A 76 14.80 -8.31 11.37
N VAL A 77 14.85 -9.02 10.24
CA VAL A 77 14.22 -10.35 10.11
C VAL A 77 14.82 -11.36 11.09
N PRO A 78 16.16 -11.52 11.23
CA PRO A 78 16.74 -12.40 12.25
C PRO A 78 16.28 -12.04 13.67
N ALA A 79 16.31 -10.77 14.06
CA ALA A 79 15.88 -10.33 15.39
C ALA A 79 14.38 -10.66 15.65
N LEU A 80 13.52 -10.55 14.64
CA LEU A 80 12.11 -10.96 14.76
C LEU A 80 11.94 -12.49 14.81
N LYS A 81 12.79 -13.25 14.12
CA LYS A 81 12.83 -14.74 14.22
C LYS A 81 13.34 -15.20 15.58
N GLU A 82 14.17 -14.45 16.29
CA GLU A 82 14.54 -14.74 17.69
C GLU A 82 13.33 -14.60 18.63
N ILE A 83 12.42 -13.65 18.36
CA ILE A 83 11.17 -13.50 19.13
C ILE A 83 10.18 -14.62 18.79
N ASN A 84 10.03 -14.93 17.50
CA ASN A 84 9.17 -15.99 17.00
C ASN A 84 9.75 -16.58 15.71
N SER A 85 10.19 -17.83 15.77
CA SER A 85 10.79 -18.54 14.64
C SER A 85 9.87 -18.63 13.41
N ALA A 86 8.54 -18.63 13.60
CA ALA A 86 7.53 -18.61 12.54
C ALA A 86 7.22 -17.20 12.00
N PHE A 87 8.09 -16.20 12.23
CA PHE A 87 7.82 -14.80 11.83
C PHE A 87 7.49 -14.65 10.34
N GLU A 88 8.23 -15.30 9.44
CA GLU A 88 8.02 -15.18 8.00
C GLU A 88 6.69 -15.80 7.55
N GLU A 89 6.30 -16.93 8.15
CA GLU A 89 5.01 -17.56 7.93
C GLU A 89 3.87 -16.69 8.46
N ASN A 90 3.98 -16.16 9.68
CA ASN A 90 3.01 -15.22 10.25
C ASN A 90 2.87 -13.95 9.43
N ALA A 91 3.96 -13.39 8.91
CA ALA A 91 3.95 -12.25 8.00
C ALA A 91 3.23 -12.59 6.69
N SER A 92 3.43 -13.81 6.16
CA SER A 92 2.73 -14.30 4.98
C SER A 92 1.21 -14.40 5.23
N HIS A 93 0.78 -14.99 6.35
CA HIS A 93 -0.64 -15.06 6.73
C HIS A 93 -1.25 -13.69 6.92
N PHE A 94 -0.54 -12.77 7.60
CA PHE A 94 -0.97 -11.39 7.73
C PHE A 94 -1.17 -10.72 6.37
N SER A 95 -0.21 -10.87 5.45
CA SER A 95 -0.29 -10.23 4.13
C SER A 95 -1.49 -10.72 3.31
N GLN A 96 -1.84 -12.00 3.42
CA GLN A 96 -3.00 -12.59 2.76
C GLN A 96 -4.31 -12.00 3.30
N ASN A 97 -4.47 -11.93 4.61
CA ASN A 97 -5.65 -11.33 5.24
C ASN A 97 -5.75 -9.84 4.92
N ALA A 98 -4.63 -9.11 5.05
CA ALA A 98 -4.56 -7.69 4.72
C ALA A 98 -4.91 -7.41 3.24
N ALA A 99 -4.59 -8.32 2.32
CA ALA A 99 -4.95 -8.18 0.91
C ALA A 99 -6.47 -8.31 0.68
N LEU A 100 -7.16 -9.17 1.43
CA LEU A 100 -8.62 -9.28 1.38
C LEU A 100 -9.29 -8.02 1.92
N ASP A 101 -8.80 -7.50 3.06
CA ASP A 101 -9.30 -6.25 3.63
C ASP A 101 -9.07 -5.06 2.69
N GLU A 102 -7.88 -4.99 2.07
CA GLU A 102 -7.54 -3.94 1.10
C GLU A 102 -8.42 -3.99 -0.14
N ASP A 103 -8.70 -5.19 -0.67
CA ASP A 103 -9.58 -5.37 -1.83
C ASP A 103 -11.01 -4.88 -1.53
N PHE A 104 -11.55 -5.25 -0.37
CA PHE A 104 -12.85 -4.75 0.10
C PHE A 104 -12.87 -3.23 0.21
N LEU A 105 -11.89 -2.65 0.92
CA LEU A 105 -11.80 -1.20 1.12
C LEU A 105 -11.58 -0.44 -0.21
N GLU A 106 -10.86 -1.02 -1.15
CA GLU A 106 -10.68 -0.45 -2.50
C GLU A 106 -11.99 -0.51 -3.30
N GLY A 107 -12.75 -1.60 -3.19
CA GLY A 107 -14.09 -1.74 -3.79
C GLY A 107 -15.06 -0.67 -3.28
N GLU A 108 -15.18 -0.52 -1.96
CA GLU A 108 -16.01 0.50 -1.32
C GLU A 108 -15.58 1.92 -1.70
N THR A 109 -14.26 2.16 -1.79
CA THR A 109 -13.72 3.45 -2.23
C THR A 109 -14.11 3.79 -3.67
N LYS A 110 -14.04 2.82 -4.58
CA LYS A 110 -14.47 3.00 -5.98
C LYS A 110 -15.97 3.27 -6.08
N SER A 111 -16.76 2.56 -5.29
CA SER A 111 -18.21 2.75 -5.22
C SER A 111 -18.58 4.15 -4.72
N LEU A 112 -17.90 4.63 -3.65
CA LEU A 112 -18.09 5.99 -3.16
C LEU A 112 -17.70 7.04 -4.21
N LEU A 113 -16.54 6.91 -4.85
CA LEU A 113 -16.10 7.87 -5.89
C LEU A 113 -17.07 7.91 -7.09
N ALA A 114 -17.63 6.77 -7.47
CA ALA A 114 -18.63 6.71 -8.55
C ALA A 114 -19.93 7.41 -8.16
N SER A 115 -20.47 7.13 -6.97
CA SER A 115 -21.73 7.72 -6.48
C SER A 115 -21.60 9.19 -6.09
N ALA A 116 -20.45 9.61 -5.57
CA ALA A 116 -20.19 10.99 -5.17
C ALA A 116 -19.90 11.93 -6.37
N LYS A 117 -19.68 11.41 -7.57
CA LYS A 117 -19.33 12.22 -8.75
C LYS A 117 -20.44 13.18 -9.11
N LYS A 118 -20.14 14.49 -9.17
CA LYS A 118 -21.10 15.57 -9.42
C LYS A 118 -20.40 16.79 -10.07
N ASP A 119 -20.93 17.30 -11.15
CA ASP A 119 -20.57 18.58 -11.79
C ASP A 119 -19.04 18.87 -11.88
N GLY A 120 -18.27 17.91 -12.34
CA GLY A 120 -16.82 18.04 -12.50
C GLY A 120 -16.00 17.83 -11.19
N GLY A 121 -16.67 17.48 -10.11
CA GLY A 121 -16.05 17.19 -8.81
C GLY A 121 -16.73 16.04 -8.08
N PHE A 122 -16.76 16.12 -6.76
CA PHE A 122 -17.38 15.13 -5.88
C PHE A 122 -18.26 15.82 -4.85
N SER A 123 -19.44 15.24 -4.55
CA SER A 123 -20.34 15.73 -3.51
C SER A 123 -19.69 15.66 -2.14
N CYS A 124 -19.62 16.80 -1.45
CA CYS A 124 -19.12 16.88 -0.08
C CYS A 124 -20.00 16.08 0.89
N GLU A 125 -21.34 16.13 0.73
CA GLU A 125 -22.29 15.37 1.53
C GLU A 125 -22.06 13.86 1.42
N ALA A 126 -21.92 13.34 0.19
CA ALA A 126 -21.66 11.91 -0.04
C ALA A 126 -20.33 11.48 0.58
N LEU A 127 -19.28 12.30 0.45
CA LEU A 127 -17.99 12.04 1.07
C LEU A 127 -18.08 12.06 2.60
N LEU A 128 -18.76 13.03 3.18
CA LEU A 128 -18.89 13.20 4.63
C LEU A 128 -19.74 12.09 5.26
N SER A 129 -20.76 11.59 4.56
CA SER A 129 -21.61 10.49 5.01
C SER A 129 -20.88 9.14 5.02
N ALA A 130 -19.81 9.00 4.25
CA ALA A 130 -19.04 7.77 4.18
C ALA A 130 -18.17 7.56 5.42
N HIS A 131 -17.92 6.28 5.77
CA HIS A 131 -16.98 5.93 6.83
C HIS A 131 -15.62 6.61 6.61
N PRO A 132 -14.96 7.18 7.65
CA PRO A 132 -13.69 7.89 7.49
C PRO A 132 -12.60 7.12 6.73
N ALA A 133 -12.51 5.79 6.93
CA ALA A 133 -11.54 4.96 6.22
C ALA A 133 -11.75 5.00 4.70
N ILE A 134 -13.00 5.01 4.23
CA ILE A 134 -13.35 5.04 2.80
C ILE A 134 -13.23 6.46 2.25
N ARG A 135 -13.78 7.46 2.97
CA ARG A 135 -13.67 8.88 2.61
C ARG A 135 -12.22 9.31 2.39
N ARG A 136 -11.33 8.99 3.33
CA ARG A 136 -9.90 9.37 3.25
C ARG A 136 -9.17 8.68 2.11
N ARG A 137 -9.53 7.41 1.81
CA ARG A 137 -9.02 6.69 0.63
C ARG A 137 -9.51 7.33 -0.67
N ALA A 138 -10.77 7.75 -0.72
CA ALA A 138 -11.34 8.44 -1.87
C ALA A 138 -10.64 9.77 -2.13
N LEU A 139 -10.43 10.60 -1.09
CA LEU A 139 -9.68 11.85 -1.18
C LEU A 139 -8.24 11.61 -1.62
N LEU A 140 -7.55 10.63 -1.02
CA LEU A 140 -6.19 10.27 -1.42
C LEU A 140 -6.11 9.86 -2.89
N GLY A 141 -7.07 9.05 -3.35
CA GLY A 141 -7.19 8.64 -4.74
C GLY A 141 -7.42 9.82 -5.69
N ALA A 142 -8.34 10.72 -5.34
CA ALA A 142 -8.63 11.93 -6.11
C ALA A 142 -7.39 12.85 -6.20
N ILE A 143 -6.72 13.11 -5.07
CA ILE A 143 -5.48 13.90 -5.04
C ILE A 143 -4.39 13.23 -5.89
N LYS A 144 -4.21 11.93 -5.77
CA LYS A 144 -3.19 11.18 -6.52
C LYS A 144 -3.38 11.25 -8.03
N ASN A 145 -4.62 11.30 -8.50
CA ASN A 145 -4.93 11.40 -9.93
C ASN A 145 -4.50 12.75 -10.53
N VAL A 146 -4.55 13.83 -9.75
CA VAL A 146 -4.22 15.20 -10.23
C VAL A 146 -2.82 15.63 -9.79
N CYS A 147 -2.37 15.26 -8.61
CA CYS A 147 -1.08 15.64 -8.03
C CYS A 147 -0.45 14.48 -7.23
N PRO A 148 0.16 13.48 -7.90
CA PRO A 148 0.72 12.30 -7.23
C PRO A 148 1.74 12.62 -6.14
N LYS A 149 2.50 13.71 -6.28
CA LYS A 149 3.55 14.13 -5.32
C LYS A 149 2.98 14.66 -4.00
N SER A 150 1.76 15.16 -4.00
CA SER A 150 1.05 15.71 -2.83
C SER A 150 0.06 14.71 -2.22
N ALA A 151 0.01 13.48 -2.72
CA ALA A 151 -0.90 12.45 -2.24
C ALA A 151 -0.32 11.79 -0.98
N ASP A 152 -0.44 12.47 0.15
CA ASP A 152 0.02 12.03 1.46
C ASP A 152 -1.04 12.24 2.56
N PHE A 153 -0.74 11.71 3.76
CA PHE A 153 -1.62 11.78 4.93
C PHE A 153 -1.93 13.23 5.34
N LYS A 154 -0.93 14.14 5.29
CA LYS A 154 -1.10 15.55 5.70
C LYS A 154 -2.03 16.28 4.75
N THR A 155 -1.83 16.11 3.46
CA THR A 155 -2.66 16.71 2.41
C THR A 155 -4.11 16.23 2.50
N VAL A 156 -4.33 14.93 2.72
CA VAL A 156 -5.69 14.39 2.91
C VAL A 156 -6.38 15.04 4.12
N ASN A 157 -5.68 15.20 5.27
CA ASN A 157 -6.25 15.86 6.44
C ASN A 157 -6.69 17.30 6.15
N VAL A 158 -5.85 18.06 5.45
CA VAL A 158 -6.15 19.47 5.14
C VAL A 158 -7.30 19.57 4.14
N VAL A 159 -7.33 18.71 3.13
CA VAL A 159 -8.44 18.65 2.14
C VAL A 159 -9.75 18.18 2.80
N GLU A 160 -9.69 17.24 3.74
CA GLU A 160 -10.87 16.79 4.47
C GLU A 160 -11.56 17.94 5.25
N ASN A 161 -10.78 18.87 5.82
CA ASN A 161 -11.31 19.99 6.59
C ASN A 161 -12.15 20.96 5.75
N ILE A 162 -11.91 21.11 4.46
CA ILE A 162 -12.67 22.02 3.58
C ILE A 162 -13.98 21.39 3.05
N LEU A 163 -14.25 20.11 3.34
CA LEU A 163 -15.50 19.48 2.89
C LEU A 163 -16.74 20.08 3.57
N GLN A 164 -16.64 20.49 4.84
CA GLN A 164 -17.79 21.01 5.60
C GLN A 164 -18.01 22.51 5.42
N GLY A 165 -16.94 23.28 5.41
CA GLY A 165 -17.01 24.75 5.46
C GLY A 165 -16.65 25.46 4.16
N GLY A 166 -16.27 24.70 3.13
CA GLY A 166 -15.70 25.26 1.92
C GLY A 166 -14.24 25.74 2.13
N GLY A 167 -13.58 26.09 1.05
CA GLY A 167 -12.23 26.62 1.08
C GLY A 167 -11.38 26.21 -0.13
N LYS A 168 -10.14 26.69 -0.14
CA LYS A 168 -9.18 26.43 -1.21
C LYS A 168 -7.85 26.02 -0.61
N ILE A 169 -7.32 24.90 -1.06
CA ILE A 169 -6.03 24.32 -0.64
C ILE A 169 -5.14 24.19 -1.86
N GLN A 170 -3.93 24.70 -1.79
CA GLN A 170 -2.93 24.52 -2.84
C GLN A 170 -2.25 23.17 -2.67
N LEU A 171 -2.31 22.33 -3.70
CA LEU A 171 -1.67 21.02 -3.75
C LEU A 171 -0.30 21.07 -4.44
N SER A 172 -0.18 21.93 -5.45
CA SER A 172 1.06 22.25 -6.15
C SER A 172 0.96 23.69 -6.70
N PRO A 173 2.02 24.24 -7.32
CA PRO A 173 1.95 25.61 -7.89
C PRO A 173 0.73 25.84 -8.77
N ASP A 174 0.30 24.81 -9.53
CA ASP A 174 -0.74 24.92 -10.54
C ASP A 174 -1.98 24.06 -10.25
N ILE A 175 -2.10 23.44 -9.06
CA ILE A 175 -3.22 22.56 -8.72
C ILE A 175 -3.79 22.91 -7.35
N PHE A 176 -5.11 23.06 -7.30
CA PHE A 176 -5.84 23.40 -6.09
C PHE A 176 -6.96 22.39 -5.84
N ALA A 177 -7.22 22.09 -4.57
CA ALA A 177 -8.48 21.51 -4.11
C ALA A 177 -9.38 22.67 -3.67
N VAL A 178 -10.55 22.81 -4.28
CA VAL A 178 -11.52 23.88 -4.00
C VAL A 178 -12.85 23.27 -3.63
N SER A 179 -13.41 23.67 -2.49
CA SER A 179 -14.74 23.28 -2.03
C SER A 179 -15.60 24.53 -1.80
N ASP A 180 -16.85 24.48 -2.25
CA ASP A 180 -17.89 25.44 -1.94
C ASP A 180 -18.83 24.97 -0.80
N GLY A 181 -18.51 23.82 -0.19
CA GLY A 181 -19.31 23.16 0.84
C GLY A 181 -20.31 22.13 0.30
N ASP A 182 -20.66 22.20 -0.99
CA ASP A 182 -21.49 21.21 -1.70
C ASP A 182 -20.67 20.29 -2.58
N ILE A 183 -19.72 20.83 -3.30
CA ILE A 183 -18.86 20.10 -4.22
C ILE A 183 -17.39 20.42 -3.97
N ILE A 184 -16.55 19.40 -3.93
CA ILE A 184 -15.09 19.55 -3.98
C ILE A 184 -14.58 19.25 -5.39
N ARG A 185 -13.75 20.14 -5.91
CA ARG A 185 -13.09 20.04 -7.23
C ARG A 185 -11.59 20.10 -7.08
N PHE A 186 -10.89 19.54 -8.06
CA PHE A 186 -9.45 19.60 -8.18
C PHE A 186 -9.15 20.34 -9.50
N GLU A 187 -8.66 21.57 -9.40
CA GLU A 187 -8.58 22.52 -10.52
C GLU A 187 -7.14 22.95 -10.78
N THR A 188 -6.84 23.19 -12.07
CA THR A 188 -5.73 24.03 -12.50
C THR A 188 -6.23 25.47 -12.66
N PRO A 189 -5.44 26.48 -12.34
CA PRO A 189 -5.84 27.88 -12.52
C PRO A 189 -6.15 28.21 -13.97
#